data_107983db953dee39724d5283a5e42ef3
#
_entry.id   107983db953dee39724d5283a5e42ef3
#
_cell.length_a   1.000
_cell.length_b   1.000
_cell.length_c   1.000
_cell.angle_alpha   90.00
_cell.angle_beta   90.00
_cell.angle_gamma   90.00
#
_symmetry.space_group_name_H-M   'P 1'
#
loop_
_entity.id
_entity.type
_entity.pdbx_description
1 polymer ?
#
loop_
_entity_poly.entity_id
_entity_poly.type
_entity_poly.pdbx_seq_one_letter_code
_entity_poly.pdbx_strand_id
1 'polypeptide(L)'
;MVWQEINYTEDPLDLLVPNITYKINPAEIESIEANSIAEEIGFESGDSIISINGKKPRDLIDYQILISEEILDISVLDKNHEIHNINIEKDQDVNLGINFKDALFDSIKQCNNRCPFCFIDQQPSGKRKSLYIKDDDYRLSFLYGSYLTLTNLKKEDWERIAMQKLSPLFISVHATDPSTREKLLKNKKAGVILDQISWFEKNSIQIHAQIVVCPDINDGDILEKSILELAEFYKKTSQTVLSVAIVPVGLTKFRPE
;
A
#
# COMPACT_ATOMS: atom_id res chain seq x y z
N MET A 1 -3.42 27.18 5.77
CA MET A 1 -4.65 26.38 5.84
C MET A 1 -4.96 26.17 7.31
N VAL A 2 -6.07 26.70 7.79
CA VAL A 2 -6.49 26.60 9.20
C VAL A 2 -7.08 25.20 9.37
N TRP A 3 -6.51 24.41 10.28
CA TRP A 3 -7.07 23.13 10.69
C TRP A 3 -8.32 23.44 11.54
N GLN A 4 -9.50 23.10 11.03
CA GLN A 4 -10.70 23.08 11.86
C GLN A 4 -10.57 21.93 12.85
N GLU A 5 -10.80 22.22 14.12
CA GLU A 5 -10.95 21.20 15.15
C GLU A 5 -12.09 20.26 14.75
N ILE A 6 -11.77 19.00 14.55
CA ILE A 6 -12.75 17.95 14.26
C ILE A 6 -13.44 17.64 15.58
N ASN A 7 -14.71 17.99 15.68
CA ASN A 7 -15.56 17.54 16.79
C ASN A 7 -15.72 16.01 16.68
N TYR A 8 -15.06 15.29 17.55
CA TYR A 8 -15.16 13.83 17.67
C TYR A 8 -16.53 13.43 18.24
N THR A 9 -17.54 13.35 17.38
CA THR A 9 -18.82 12.69 17.65
C THR A 9 -19.00 11.41 16.84
N GLU A 10 -18.01 11.07 15.99
CA GLU A 10 -18.01 9.87 15.16
C GLU A 10 -17.16 8.79 15.83
N ASP A 11 -17.61 7.53 15.69
CA ASP A 11 -16.84 6.36 16.11
C ASP A 11 -15.44 6.41 15.49
N PRO A 12 -14.33 6.29 16.26
CA PRO A 12 -12.97 6.28 15.73
C PRO A 12 -12.79 5.27 14.58
N LEU A 13 -13.51 4.16 14.59
CA LEU A 13 -13.52 3.16 13.53
C LEU A 13 -14.10 3.70 12.21
N ASP A 14 -15.04 4.64 12.25
CA ASP A 14 -15.57 5.29 11.04
C ASP A 14 -14.55 6.17 10.34
N LEU A 15 -13.60 6.73 11.08
CA LEU A 15 -12.48 7.48 10.50
C LEU A 15 -11.43 6.56 9.88
N LEU A 16 -11.12 5.44 10.54
CA LEU A 16 -10.11 4.48 10.08
C LEU A 16 -10.61 3.66 8.88
N VAL A 17 -11.84 3.16 8.95
CA VAL A 17 -12.47 2.37 7.89
C VAL A 17 -13.82 3.01 7.54
N PRO A 18 -13.85 4.04 6.68
CA PRO A 18 -15.07 4.74 6.31
C PRO A 18 -15.98 3.86 5.46
N ASN A 19 -17.30 4.10 5.53
CA ASN A 19 -18.26 3.50 4.61
C ASN A 19 -18.02 4.00 3.18
N ILE A 20 -17.82 3.07 2.25
CA ILE A 20 -17.41 3.36 0.88
C ILE A 20 -18.52 3.00 -0.10
N THR A 21 -18.74 3.88 -1.08
CA THR A 21 -19.79 3.72 -2.10
C THR A 21 -19.33 3.05 -3.39
N TYR A 22 -18.03 2.89 -3.61
CA TYR A 22 -17.53 2.17 -4.79
C TYR A 22 -17.49 0.66 -4.58
N LYS A 23 -17.36 -0.09 -5.68
CA LYS A 23 -17.41 -1.54 -5.66
C LYS A 23 -16.20 -2.12 -4.91
N ILE A 24 -16.48 -2.83 -3.81
CA ILE A 24 -15.55 -3.72 -3.11
C ILE A 24 -16.09 -5.13 -3.29
N ASN A 25 -15.23 -6.06 -3.69
CA ASN A 25 -15.60 -7.46 -3.78
C ASN A 25 -15.58 -8.08 -2.37
N PRO A 26 -16.44 -9.06 -2.08
CA PRO A 26 -16.32 -9.86 -0.87
C PRO A 26 -14.91 -10.48 -0.78
N ALA A 27 -14.35 -10.53 0.43
CA ALA A 27 -13.00 -11.03 0.67
C ALA A 27 -13.03 -12.57 0.69
N GLU A 28 -12.57 -13.21 -0.40
CA GLU A 28 -12.58 -14.68 -0.56
C GLU A 28 -11.55 -15.34 0.36
N ILE A 29 -11.99 -16.28 1.16
CA ILE A 29 -11.18 -17.08 2.08
C ILE A 29 -10.43 -18.16 1.30
N GLU A 30 -9.10 -18.17 1.36
CA GLU A 30 -8.26 -19.20 0.77
C GLU A 30 -8.11 -20.41 1.68
N SER A 31 -7.85 -20.16 2.97
CA SER A 31 -7.67 -21.22 3.98
C SER A 31 -7.97 -20.71 5.39
N ILE A 32 -8.26 -21.65 6.27
CA ILE A 32 -8.49 -21.44 7.70
C ILE A 32 -7.35 -22.10 8.49
N GLU A 33 -6.87 -21.41 9.51
CA GLU A 33 -5.86 -21.95 10.44
C GLU A 33 -6.49 -22.97 11.39
N ALA A 34 -5.81 -24.08 11.61
CA ALA A 34 -6.26 -25.10 12.54
C ALA A 34 -6.31 -24.57 13.99
N ASN A 35 -7.34 -24.97 14.73
CA ASN A 35 -7.63 -24.53 16.10
C ASN A 35 -7.83 -23.01 16.23
N SER A 36 -8.32 -22.35 15.18
CA SER A 36 -8.65 -20.93 15.16
C SER A 36 -10.14 -20.71 15.46
N ILE A 37 -10.48 -19.46 15.79
CA ILE A 37 -11.89 -19.04 15.94
C ILE A 37 -12.69 -19.31 14.65
N ALA A 38 -12.10 -19.03 13.48
CA ALA A 38 -12.76 -19.26 12.20
C ALA A 38 -13.06 -20.73 11.95
N GLU A 39 -12.18 -21.65 12.34
CA GLU A 39 -12.46 -23.09 12.26
C GLU A 39 -13.57 -23.50 13.22
N GLU A 40 -13.53 -23.01 14.47
CA GLU A 40 -14.54 -23.36 15.50
C GLU A 40 -15.96 -22.92 15.10
N ILE A 41 -16.10 -21.75 14.47
CA ILE A 41 -17.39 -21.23 14.01
C ILE A 41 -17.82 -21.76 12.64
N GLY A 42 -16.97 -22.56 11.98
CA GLY A 42 -17.31 -23.29 10.76
C GLY A 42 -17.10 -22.54 9.46
N PHE A 43 -16.20 -21.54 9.40
CA PHE A 43 -15.78 -20.95 8.14
C PHE A 43 -14.99 -21.96 7.29
N GLU A 44 -15.14 -21.86 5.98
CA GLU A 44 -14.50 -22.76 5.03
C GLU A 44 -13.78 -21.98 3.91
N SER A 45 -12.79 -22.63 3.30
CA SER A 45 -12.16 -22.13 2.07
C SER A 45 -13.21 -21.95 0.97
N GLY A 46 -13.23 -20.78 0.32
CA GLY A 46 -14.22 -20.40 -0.69
C GLY A 46 -15.37 -19.55 -0.17
N ASP A 47 -15.60 -19.49 1.14
CA ASP A 47 -16.49 -18.49 1.73
C ASP A 47 -15.89 -17.08 1.51
N SER A 48 -16.72 -16.05 1.63
CA SER A 48 -16.27 -14.69 1.41
C SER A 48 -16.85 -13.73 2.45
N ILE A 49 -15.99 -12.94 3.10
CA ILE A 49 -16.44 -11.90 4.03
C ILE A 49 -17.00 -10.72 3.25
N ILE A 50 -18.25 -10.38 3.52
CA ILE A 50 -18.96 -9.23 2.92
C ILE A 50 -18.70 -7.98 3.75
N SER A 51 -18.88 -8.07 5.07
CA SER A 51 -18.70 -6.95 6.00
C SER A 51 -18.39 -7.42 7.41
N ILE A 52 -17.75 -6.54 8.18
CA ILE A 52 -17.49 -6.69 9.61
C ILE A 52 -17.98 -5.41 10.28
N ASN A 53 -18.86 -5.54 11.27
CA ASN A 53 -19.51 -4.41 11.96
C ASN A 53 -20.15 -3.42 10.97
N GLY A 54 -20.80 -3.94 9.92
CA GLY A 54 -21.44 -3.17 8.86
C GLY A 54 -20.48 -2.51 7.86
N LYS A 55 -19.15 -2.65 8.01
CA LYS A 55 -18.13 -2.08 7.14
C LYS A 55 -17.54 -3.12 6.19
N LYS A 56 -17.31 -2.72 4.93
CA LYS A 56 -16.69 -3.58 3.91
C LYS A 56 -15.18 -3.35 3.91
N PRO A 57 -14.36 -4.34 4.28
CA PRO A 57 -12.90 -4.20 4.19
C PRO A 57 -12.47 -4.04 2.73
N ARG A 58 -11.58 -3.08 2.44
CA ARG A 58 -11.01 -2.85 1.09
C ARG A 58 -9.82 -3.76 0.81
N ASP A 59 -9.16 -4.19 1.89
CA ASP A 59 -7.90 -4.92 1.87
C ASP A 59 -7.61 -5.55 3.24
N LEU A 60 -6.49 -6.25 3.34
CA LEU A 60 -6.04 -6.86 4.60
C LEU A 60 -5.82 -5.85 5.72
N ILE A 61 -5.49 -4.59 5.41
CA ILE A 61 -5.25 -3.57 6.44
C ILE A 61 -6.58 -3.21 7.10
N ASP A 62 -7.61 -2.94 6.30
CA ASP A 62 -8.95 -2.69 6.84
C ASP A 62 -9.48 -3.91 7.61
N TYR A 63 -9.25 -5.12 7.09
CA TYR A 63 -9.64 -6.35 7.78
C TYR A 63 -8.99 -6.43 9.18
N GLN A 64 -7.68 -6.21 9.28
CA GLN A 64 -6.97 -6.26 10.56
C GLN A 64 -7.48 -5.21 11.56
N ILE A 65 -7.79 -4.00 11.09
CA ILE A 65 -8.37 -2.95 11.92
C ILE A 65 -9.77 -3.36 12.41
N LEU A 66 -10.61 -3.90 11.53
CA LEU A 66 -11.97 -4.26 11.87
C LEU A 66 -12.04 -5.44 12.84
N ILE A 67 -11.14 -6.42 12.72
CA ILE A 67 -11.11 -7.56 13.64
C ILE A 67 -10.41 -7.26 14.97
N SER A 68 -9.86 -6.06 15.18
CA SER A 68 -9.29 -5.68 16.48
C SER A 68 -10.34 -5.45 17.56
N GLU A 69 -11.62 -5.28 17.19
CA GLU A 69 -12.72 -5.15 18.13
C GLU A 69 -13.02 -6.47 18.86
N GLU A 70 -13.54 -6.38 20.09
CA GLU A 70 -13.90 -7.53 20.91
C GLU A 70 -15.22 -8.19 20.47
N ILE A 71 -16.15 -7.39 19.92
CA ILE A 71 -17.44 -7.86 19.41
C ILE A 71 -17.50 -7.63 17.92
N LEU A 72 -17.67 -8.70 17.17
CA LEU A 72 -17.71 -8.68 15.72
C LEU A 72 -19.08 -9.20 15.22
N ASP A 73 -19.72 -8.42 14.36
CA ASP A 73 -20.86 -8.86 13.54
C ASP A 73 -20.38 -9.04 12.10
N ILE A 74 -20.17 -10.30 11.69
CA ILE A 74 -19.58 -10.64 10.40
C ILE A 74 -20.66 -11.17 9.47
N SER A 75 -20.83 -10.52 8.31
CA SER A 75 -21.64 -11.03 7.21
C SER A 75 -20.76 -11.82 6.25
N VAL A 76 -21.09 -13.09 6.03
CA VAL A 76 -20.35 -14.03 5.18
C VAL A 76 -21.24 -14.54 4.06
N LEU A 77 -20.71 -14.61 2.85
CA LEU A 77 -21.29 -15.30 1.71
C LEU A 77 -20.66 -16.68 1.63
N ASP A 78 -21.46 -17.73 1.77
CA ASP A 78 -20.98 -19.11 1.64
C ASP A 78 -20.83 -19.56 0.17
N LYS A 79 -20.36 -20.78 -0.05
CA LYS A 79 -20.21 -21.39 -1.38
C LYS A 79 -21.51 -21.61 -2.13
N ASN A 80 -22.65 -21.64 -1.41
CA ASN A 80 -23.98 -21.80 -1.99
C ASN A 80 -24.62 -20.44 -2.32
N HIS A 81 -23.88 -19.35 -2.12
CA HIS A 81 -24.34 -17.96 -2.26
C HIS A 81 -25.42 -17.57 -1.24
N GLU A 82 -25.44 -18.20 -0.07
CA GLU A 82 -26.26 -17.81 1.06
C GLU A 82 -25.49 -16.87 1.99
N ILE A 83 -26.19 -15.87 2.55
CA ILE A 83 -25.58 -14.89 3.46
C ILE A 83 -25.88 -15.31 4.89
N HIS A 84 -24.82 -15.44 5.68
CA HIS A 84 -24.86 -15.73 7.10
C HIS A 84 -24.35 -14.54 7.90
N ASN A 85 -25.01 -14.19 8.99
CA ASN A 85 -24.55 -13.18 9.94
C ASN A 85 -24.13 -13.89 11.22
N ILE A 86 -22.88 -13.70 11.60
CA ILE A 86 -22.24 -14.39 12.70
C ILE A 86 -21.76 -13.36 13.71
N ASN A 87 -22.18 -13.51 14.97
CA ASN A 87 -21.71 -12.67 16.06
C ASN A 87 -20.63 -13.41 16.82
N ILE A 88 -19.47 -12.76 17.01
CA ILE A 88 -18.28 -13.31 17.67
C ILE A 88 -17.89 -12.38 18.81
N GLU A 89 -17.71 -12.95 19.99
CA GLU A 89 -17.08 -12.29 21.14
C GLU A 89 -15.69 -12.92 21.35
N LYS A 90 -14.65 -12.09 21.37
CA LYS A 90 -13.24 -12.53 21.50
C LYS A 90 -12.41 -11.49 22.22
N ASP A 91 -11.23 -11.86 22.70
CA ASP A 91 -10.24 -10.90 23.18
C ASP A 91 -9.70 -10.04 22.01
N GLN A 92 -9.43 -8.76 22.28
CA GLN A 92 -9.05 -7.75 21.29
C GLN A 92 -7.90 -8.20 20.37
N ASP A 93 -6.85 -8.79 20.93
CA ASP A 93 -5.63 -9.15 20.20
C ASP A 93 -5.69 -10.55 19.51
N VAL A 94 -6.80 -11.27 19.65
CA VAL A 94 -6.94 -12.61 19.06
C VAL A 94 -7.34 -12.52 17.60
N ASN A 95 -6.56 -13.18 16.72
CA ASN A 95 -6.86 -13.27 15.30
C ASN A 95 -7.94 -14.33 15.05
N LEU A 96 -8.74 -14.15 14.02
CA LEU A 96 -9.75 -15.13 13.61
C LEU A 96 -9.14 -16.39 12.95
N GLY A 97 -7.89 -16.30 12.43
CA GLY A 97 -7.23 -17.40 11.74
C GLY A 97 -7.69 -17.59 10.29
N ILE A 98 -8.00 -16.49 9.59
CA ILE A 98 -8.43 -16.49 8.20
C ILE A 98 -7.28 -16.04 7.29
N ASN A 99 -6.98 -16.83 6.26
CA ASN A 99 -6.09 -16.44 5.18
C ASN A 99 -6.92 -16.17 3.91
N PHE A 100 -6.70 -15.02 3.28
CA PHE A 100 -7.42 -14.60 2.10
C PHE A 100 -6.63 -14.90 0.82
N LYS A 101 -7.36 -15.13 -0.26
CA LYS A 101 -6.80 -15.36 -1.59
C LYS A 101 -6.06 -14.14 -2.15
N ASP A 102 -6.56 -12.96 -1.88
CA ASP A 102 -6.00 -11.69 -2.31
C ASP A 102 -5.81 -10.75 -1.11
N ALA A 103 -4.79 -9.90 -1.17
CA ALA A 103 -4.58 -8.86 -0.16
C ALA A 103 -5.45 -7.62 -0.37
N LEU A 104 -5.95 -7.42 -1.58
CA LEU A 104 -6.75 -6.28 -1.99
C LEU A 104 -8.12 -6.78 -2.48
N PHE A 105 -9.20 -6.34 -1.84
CA PHE A 105 -10.58 -6.74 -2.15
C PHE A 105 -11.27 -5.77 -3.11
N ASP A 106 -10.64 -4.63 -3.38
CA ASP A 106 -11.02 -3.71 -4.44
C ASP A 106 -10.09 -3.85 -5.66
N SER A 107 -9.71 -2.78 -6.30
CA SER A 107 -8.78 -2.79 -7.43
C SER A 107 -7.38 -2.31 -7.03
N ILE A 108 -6.35 -2.97 -7.58
CA ILE A 108 -4.96 -2.54 -7.44
C ILE A 108 -4.73 -1.17 -8.08
N LYS A 109 -3.99 -0.28 -7.42
CA LYS A 109 -3.53 0.98 -8.01
C LYS A 109 -2.35 0.72 -8.93
N GLN A 110 -2.55 1.04 -10.20
CA GLN A 110 -1.53 0.82 -11.22
C GLN A 110 -0.62 2.04 -11.40
N CYS A 111 0.65 1.76 -11.72
CA CYS A 111 1.64 2.76 -12.04
C CYS A 111 1.30 3.47 -13.36
N ASN A 112 1.37 4.79 -13.34
CA ASN A 112 1.13 5.65 -14.52
C ASN A 112 2.42 6.20 -15.15
N ASN A 113 3.60 5.72 -14.69
CA ASN A 113 4.89 6.14 -15.16
C ASN A 113 5.36 5.33 -16.40
N ARG A 114 6.36 5.86 -17.11
CA ARG A 114 6.96 5.23 -18.30
C ARG A 114 8.49 5.24 -18.19
N CYS A 115 8.99 4.74 -17.06
CA CYS A 115 10.42 4.75 -16.76
C CYS A 115 11.22 3.96 -17.79
N PRO A 116 12.37 4.46 -18.27
CA PRO A 116 13.22 3.73 -19.20
C PRO A 116 13.77 2.43 -18.62
N PHE A 117 13.84 2.30 -17.31
CA PHE A 117 14.33 1.13 -16.59
C PHE A 117 13.20 0.21 -16.07
N CYS A 118 11.94 0.46 -16.43
CA CYS A 118 10.82 -0.34 -15.93
C CYS A 118 10.97 -1.82 -16.33
N PHE A 119 11.18 -2.70 -15.35
CA PHE A 119 11.36 -4.12 -15.61
C PHE A 119 10.07 -4.80 -16.11
N ILE A 120 8.90 -4.27 -15.79
CA ILE A 120 7.62 -4.76 -16.32
C ILE A 120 7.51 -4.48 -17.83
N ASP A 121 7.92 -3.28 -18.29
CA ASP A 121 7.91 -2.93 -19.71
C ASP A 121 8.96 -3.72 -20.52
N GLN A 122 9.87 -4.41 -19.83
CA GLN A 122 10.91 -5.25 -20.41
C GLN A 122 10.54 -6.74 -20.38
N GLN A 123 9.31 -7.10 -20.06
CA GLN A 123 8.86 -8.49 -20.11
C GLN A 123 8.62 -8.93 -21.56
N PRO A 124 8.96 -10.19 -21.91
CA PRO A 124 8.68 -10.72 -23.24
C PRO A 124 7.17 -10.77 -23.48
N SER A 125 6.74 -10.37 -24.69
CA SER A 125 5.32 -10.37 -25.07
C SER A 125 4.69 -11.78 -25.04
N GLY A 126 3.36 -11.84 -24.91
CA GLY A 126 2.59 -13.09 -25.01
C GLY A 126 2.68 -14.02 -23.79
N LYS A 127 3.09 -13.53 -22.63
CA LYS A 127 3.08 -14.27 -21.37
C LYS A 127 1.76 -14.04 -20.60
N ARG A 128 1.61 -14.70 -19.43
CA ARG A 128 0.44 -14.53 -18.56
C ARG A 128 0.22 -13.05 -18.19
N LYS A 129 -1.02 -12.60 -18.16
CA LYS A 129 -1.40 -11.20 -17.92
C LYS A 129 -0.84 -10.62 -16.62
N SER A 130 -0.74 -11.43 -15.57
CA SER A 130 -0.20 -11.01 -14.28
C SER A 130 1.25 -10.50 -14.32
N LEU A 131 2.05 -10.90 -15.31
CA LEU A 131 3.43 -10.41 -15.48
C LEU A 131 3.51 -8.96 -16.02
N TYR A 132 2.41 -8.40 -16.47
CA TYR A 132 2.35 -7.04 -17.03
C TYR A 132 1.63 -6.06 -16.10
N ILE A 133 1.27 -6.49 -14.90
CA ILE A 133 0.68 -5.59 -13.90
C ILE A 133 1.79 -4.73 -13.30
N LYS A 134 1.67 -3.43 -13.49
CA LYS A 134 2.54 -2.44 -12.87
C LYS A 134 1.86 -1.95 -11.59
N ASP A 135 2.19 -2.57 -10.49
CA ASP A 135 1.70 -2.08 -9.19
C ASP A 135 2.40 -0.76 -8.78
N ASP A 136 1.63 0.11 -8.18
CA ASP A 136 2.09 1.35 -7.54
C ASP A 136 1.11 1.67 -6.40
N ASP A 137 0.89 0.65 -5.55
CA ASP A 137 -0.13 0.63 -4.52
C ASP A 137 0.51 0.70 -3.12
N TYR A 138 0.19 1.75 -2.38
CA TYR A 138 0.76 1.98 -1.04
C TYR A 138 0.42 0.86 -0.04
N ARG A 139 -0.68 0.15 -0.25
CA ARG A 139 -1.07 -0.99 0.59
C ARG A 139 -0.13 -2.17 0.40
N LEU A 140 0.24 -2.46 -0.86
CA LEU A 140 1.24 -3.50 -1.16
C LEU A 140 2.64 -3.08 -0.69
N SER A 141 2.93 -1.78 -0.70
CA SER A 141 4.16 -1.26 -0.09
C SER A 141 4.21 -1.57 1.40
N PHE A 142 3.15 -1.26 2.13
CA PHE A 142 3.05 -1.50 3.56
C PHE A 142 3.05 -3.00 3.91
N LEU A 143 2.26 -3.81 3.20
CA LEU A 143 2.09 -5.24 3.49
C LEU A 143 3.28 -6.10 3.08
N TYR A 144 3.92 -5.78 1.94
CA TYR A 144 4.91 -6.65 1.30
C TYR A 144 6.22 -5.97 0.89
N GLY A 145 6.38 -4.69 1.16
CA GLY A 145 7.60 -3.97 0.81
C GLY A 145 7.75 -3.63 -0.67
N SER A 146 6.65 -3.63 -1.45
CA SER A 146 6.68 -3.19 -2.85
C SER A 146 7.02 -1.71 -2.93
N TYR A 147 7.95 -1.35 -3.83
CA TYR A 147 8.35 0.04 -4.02
C TYR A 147 7.32 0.81 -4.84
N LEU A 148 6.87 1.95 -4.32
CA LEU A 148 5.91 2.84 -4.98
C LEU A 148 6.52 4.19 -5.36
N THR A 149 5.94 4.84 -6.36
CA THR A 149 6.49 6.09 -6.92
C THR A 149 5.86 7.36 -6.36
N LEU A 150 4.74 7.25 -5.64
CA LEU A 150 3.94 8.37 -5.10
C LEU A 150 3.32 9.28 -6.17
N THR A 151 3.31 8.89 -7.45
CA THR A 151 2.82 9.75 -8.54
C THR A 151 1.34 9.59 -8.84
N ASN A 152 0.70 8.53 -8.31
CA ASN A 152 -0.69 8.16 -8.56
C ASN A 152 -1.61 8.32 -7.33
N LEU A 153 -1.06 8.72 -6.19
CA LEU A 153 -1.83 8.87 -4.95
C LEU A 153 -2.79 10.08 -5.02
N LYS A 154 -3.99 9.88 -4.53
CA LYS A 154 -5.01 10.90 -4.35
C LYS A 154 -4.99 11.42 -2.90
N LYS A 155 -5.76 12.48 -2.64
CA LYS A 155 -5.88 13.08 -1.30
C LYS A 155 -6.30 12.05 -0.25
N GLU A 156 -7.29 11.24 -0.57
CA GLU A 156 -7.85 10.21 0.32
C GLU A 156 -6.82 9.13 0.66
N ASP A 157 -5.88 8.83 -0.26
CA ASP A 157 -4.79 7.88 -0.01
C ASP A 157 -3.79 8.44 1.01
N TRP A 158 -3.40 9.71 0.87
CA TRP A 158 -2.52 10.39 1.82
C TRP A 158 -3.17 10.48 3.21
N GLU A 159 -4.44 10.83 3.29
CA GLU A 159 -5.19 10.87 4.54
C GLU A 159 -5.22 9.50 5.20
N ARG A 160 -5.51 8.44 4.45
CA ARG A 160 -5.51 7.08 4.97
C ARG A 160 -4.13 6.63 5.49
N ILE A 161 -3.06 6.89 4.74
CA ILE A 161 -1.68 6.59 5.17
C ILE A 161 -1.38 7.24 6.53
N ALA A 162 -1.78 8.51 6.70
CA ALA A 162 -1.56 9.24 7.95
C ALA A 162 -2.42 8.71 9.10
N MET A 163 -3.71 8.48 8.87
CA MET A 163 -4.65 8.02 9.90
C MET A 163 -4.36 6.60 10.37
N GLN A 164 -4.12 5.68 9.43
CA GLN A 164 -3.82 4.28 9.74
C GLN A 164 -2.34 4.04 10.10
N LYS A 165 -1.51 5.12 10.09
CA LYS A 165 -0.07 5.05 10.40
C LYS A 165 0.66 3.96 9.60
N LEU A 166 0.43 3.89 8.29
CA LEU A 166 1.05 2.90 7.43
C LEU A 166 2.55 3.17 7.28
N SER A 167 3.33 2.54 8.13
CA SER A 167 4.78 2.75 8.27
C SER A 167 5.47 1.42 8.60
N PRO A 168 6.64 1.10 8.02
CA PRO A 168 7.29 1.86 6.95
C PRO A 168 6.69 1.64 5.56
N LEU A 169 6.94 2.59 4.64
CA LEU A 169 6.64 2.45 3.21
C LEU A 169 7.94 2.37 2.40
N PHE A 170 7.89 1.76 1.21
CA PHE A 170 9.02 1.59 0.32
C PHE A 170 8.86 2.50 -0.90
N ILE A 171 9.79 3.44 -1.10
CA ILE A 171 9.63 4.55 -2.05
C ILE A 171 10.70 4.51 -3.15
N SER A 172 10.25 4.47 -4.40
CA SER A 172 11.09 4.66 -5.59
C SER A 172 11.39 6.16 -5.78
N VAL A 173 12.56 6.61 -5.28
CA VAL A 173 13.00 8.01 -5.37
C VAL A 173 13.68 8.30 -6.69
N HIS A 174 14.69 7.56 -7.05
CA HIS A 174 15.55 7.63 -8.24
C HIS A 174 16.38 8.92 -8.39
N ALA A 175 15.84 10.08 -8.08
CA ALA A 175 16.51 11.36 -7.95
C ALA A 175 15.68 12.30 -7.09
N THR A 176 16.34 13.17 -6.32
CA THR A 176 15.70 14.26 -5.58
C THR A 176 15.57 15.52 -6.42
N ASP A 177 16.42 15.67 -7.46
CA ASP A 177 16.29 16.74 -8.44
C ASP A 177 14.97 16.61 -9.22
N PRO A 178 14.08 17.63 -9.17
CA PRO A 178 12.75 17.56 -9.79
C PRO A 178 12.80 17.24 -11.28
N SER A 179 13.68 17.91 -12.02
CA SER A 179 13.76 17.79 -13.48
C SER A 179 14.27 16.42 -13.90
N THR A 180 15.26 15.90 -13.20
CA THR A 180 15.80 14.55 -13.43
C THR A 180 14.75 13.48 -13.12
N ARG A 181 14.05 13.62 -12.00
CA ARG A 181 13.02 12.65 -11.62
C ARG A 181 11.84 12.66 -12.60
N GLU A 182 11.37 13.82 -13.02
CA GLU A 182 10.33 13.93 -14.06
C GLU A 182 10.77 13.27 -15.39
N LYS A 183 12.01 13.48 -15.80
CA LYS A 183 12.61 12.88 -17.00
C LYS A 183 12.69 11.35 -16.88
N LEU A 184 13.14 10.85 -15.72
CA LEU A 184 13.28 9.41 -15.44
C LEU A 184 11.92 8.69 -15.41
N LEU A 185 10.93 9.26 -14.74
CA LEU A 185 9.61 8.64 -14.64
C LEU A 185 8.71 8.96 -15.83
N LYS A 186 9.13 9.89 -16.71
CA LYS A 186 8.32 10.46 -17.79
C LYS A 186 6.97 10.96 -17.28
N ASN A 187 6.98 11.63 -16.14
CA ASN A 187 5.78 12.07 -15.42
C ASN A 187 6.05 13.41 -14.69
N LYS A 188 5.33 14.46 -15.08
CA LYS A 188 5.47 15.78 -14.46
C LYS A 188 5.05 15.85 -12.97
N LYS A 189 4.28 14.88 -12.49
CA LYS A 189 3.94 14.78 -11.06
C LYS A 189 5.09 14.23 -10.20
N ALA A 190 6.18 13.79 -10.82
CA ALA A 190 7.28 13.15 -10.10
C ALA A 190 8.22 14.17 -9.41
N GLY A 191 8.24 15.43 -9.82
CA GLY A 191 9.20 16.44 -9.35
C GLY A 191 9.07 16.87 -7.89
N VAL A 192 8.03 16.45 -7.18
CA VAL A 192 7.71 16.92 -5.80
C VAL A 192 8.14 15.93 -4.70
N ILE A 193 9.12 15.07 -4.95
CA ILE A 193 9.48 13.96 -4.04
C ILE A 193 9.91 14.46 -2.65
N LEU A 194 10.70 15.54 -2.56
CA LEU A 194 11.17 16.06 -1.28
C LEU A 194 10.00 16.63 -0.44
N ASP A 195 9.01 17.26 -1.08
CA ASP A 195 7.80 17.71 -0.39
C ASP A 195 7.00 16.52 0.16
N GLN A 196 6.94 15.42 -0.60
CA GLN A 196 6.27 14.19 -0.17
C GLN A 196 7.01 13.53 1.00
N ILE A 197 8.34 13.50 0.98
CA ILE A 197 9.14 12.99 2.11
C ILE A 197 8.97 13.88 3.34
N SER A 198 8.96 15.21 3.17
CA SER A 198 8.67 16.15 4.26
C SER A 198 7.26 15.94 4.83
N TRP A 199 6.29 15.55 3.99
CA TRP A 199 4.96 15.19 4.47
C TRP A 199 4.99 13.91 5.31
N PHE A 200 5.76 12.88 4.92
CA PHE A 200 5.95 11.69 5.75
C PHE A 200 6.58 12.02 7.10
N GLU A 201 7.58 12.88 7.12
CA GLU A 201 8.21 13.37 8.35
C GLU A 201 7.18 14.00 9.30
N LYS A 202 6.38 14.93 8.80
CA LYS A 202 5.32 15.60 9.57
C LYS A 202 4.27 14.66 10.13
N ASN A 203 4.03 13.54 9.46
CA ASN A 203 3.04 12.54 9.86
C ASN A 203 3.65 11.34 10.62
N SER A 204 4.96 11.38 10.92
CA SER A 204 5.70 10.30 11.60
C SER A 204 5.60 8.95 10.86
N ILE A 205 5.67 8.99 9.52
CA ILE A 205 5.72 7.82 8.64
C ILE A 205 7.17 7.61 8.22
N GLN A 206 7.69 6.41 8.45
CA GLN A 206 9.04 6.01 8.05
C GLN A 206 9.02 5.43 6.63
N ILE A 207 10.16 5.56 5.93
CA ILE A 207 10.29 5.05 4.56
C ILE A 207 11.65 4.37 4.33
N HIS A 208 11.63 3.41 3.42
CA HIS A 208 12.83 2.87 2.76
C HIS A 208 12.89 3.43 1.35
N ALA A 209 13.94 4.14 1.01
CA ALA A 209 14.11 4.75 -0.31
C ALA A 209 14.90 3.84 -1.25
N GLN A 210 14.61 3.92 -2.56
CA GLN A 210 15.38 3.23 -3.59
C GLN A 210 15.76 4.20 -4.72
N ILE A 211 17.00 4.07 -5.18
CA ILE A 211 17.52 4.76 -6.36
C ILE A 211 17.98 3.70 -7.36
N VAL A 212 17.34 3.63 -8.52
CA VAL A 212 17.84 2.89 -9.66
C VAL A 212 18.75 3.82 -10.44
N VAL A 213 20.06 3.51 -10.47
CA VAL A 213 21.06 4.35 -11.12
C VAL A 213 21.11 4.05 -12.61
N CYS A 214 20.81 5.08 -13.40
CA CYS A 214 20.88 5.05 -14.87
C CYS A 214 22.08 5.92 -15.29
N PRO A 215 23.11 5.34 -15.93
CA PRO A 215 24.30 6.09 -16.39
C PRO A 215 23.93 7.32 -17.23
N ASP A 216 24.66 8.40 -17.07
CA ASP A 216 24.48 9.69 -17.74
C ASP A 216 23.12 10.39 -17.48
N ILE A 217 22.32 9.90 -16.51
CA ILE A 217 21.02 10.49 -16.19
C ILE A 217 20.92 10.92 -14.73
N ASN A 218 21.15 10.00 -13.79
CA ASN A 218 21.04 10.27 -12.35
C ASN A 218 22.23 9.71 -11.55
N ASP A 219 23.35 9.45 -12.19
CA ASP A 219 24.64 9.12 -11.58
C ASP A 219 25.44 10.39 -11.22
N GLY A 220 26.72 10.22 -10.82
CA GLY A 220 27.61 11.31 -10.48
C GLY A 220 27.01 12.28 -9.45
N ASP A 221 27.12 13.57 -9.74
CA ASP A 221 26.70 14.66 -8.84
C ASP A 221 25.21 14.58 -8.47
N ILE A 222 24.36 14.08 -9.38
CA ILE A 222 22.92 13.94 -9.12
C ILE A 222 22.68 12.83 -8.10
N LEU A 223 23.39 11.73 -8.18
CA LEU A 223 23.32 10.64 -7.21
C LEU A 223 23.83 11.10 -5.85
N GLU A 224 25.00 11.75 -5.80
CA GLU A 224 25.59 12.30 -4.58
C GLU A 224 24.60 13.26 -3.89
N LYS A 225 24.09 14.24 -4.64
CA LYS A 225 23.07 15.17 -4.13
C LYS A 225 21.86 14.45 -3.57
N SER A 226 21.34 13.45 -4.28
CA SER A 226 20.16 12.70 -3.84
C SER A 226 20.41 11.95 -2.53
N ILE A 227 21.58 11.33 -2.38
CA ILE A 227 21.97 10.64 -1.15
C ILE A 227 22.06 11.63 0.03
N LEU A 228 22.72 12.77 -0.19
CA LEU A 228 22.90 13.79 0.85
C LEU A 228 21.55 14.38 1.29
N GLU A 229 20.66 14.73 0.36
CA GLU A 229 19.33 15.26 0.67
C GLU A 229 18.46 14.22 1.39
N LEU A 230 18.51 12.94 1.02
CA LEU A 230 17.78 11.88 1.73
C LEU A 230 18.35 11.64 3.13
N ALA A 231 19.67 11.77 3.32
CA ALA A 231 20.32 11.62 4.62
C ALA A 231 19.89 12.72 5.61
N GLU A 232 19.48 13.91 5.14
CA GLU A 232 18.94 14.96 6.00
C GLU A 232 17.70 14.51 6.77
N PHE A 233 16.88 13.62 6.18
CA PHE A 233 15.67 13.04 6.80
C PHE A 233 15.96 11.88 7.78
N TYR A 234 17.23 11.54 8.01
CA TYR A 234 17.66 10.57 9.04
C TYR A 234 18.16 11.25 10.31
N LYS A 235 18.11 12.57 10.41
CA LYS A 235 18.66 13.31 11.56
C LYS A 235 17.88 13.05 12.85
N LYS A 236 18.59 13.24 13.97
CA LYS A 236 18.30 12.93 15.38
C LYS A 236 16.85 12.91 15.87
N THR A 237 15.91 13.53 15.21
CA THR A 237 14.53 13.67 15.70
C THR A 237 13.48 12.99 14.82
N SER A 238 13.71 12.77 13.54
CA SER A 238 12.65 12.25 12.65
C SER A 238 12.86 10.82 12.18
N GLN A 239 14.08 10.40 11.88
CA GLN A 239 14.37 9.07 11.30
C GLN A 239 13.36 8.65 10.22
N THR A 240 12.97 9.59 9.37
CA THR A 240 11.94 9.35 8.35
C THR A 240 12.47 8.43 7.24
N VAL A 241 13.69 8.68 6.74
CA VAL A 241 14.34 7.80 5.76
C VAL A 241 15.21 6.79 6.49
N LEU A 242 14.75 5.55 6.64
CA LEU A 242 15.45 4.49 7.36
C LEU A 242 16.65 3.94 6.58
N SER A 243 16.53 3.84 5.27
CA SER A 243 17.59 3.34 4.39
C SER A 243 17.43 3.84 2.97
N VAL A 244 18.54 3.83 2.22
CA VAL A 244 18.56 4.10 0.78
C VAL A 244 19.22 2.92 0.08
N ALA A 245 18.44 2.16 -0.69
CA ALA A 245 18.94 1.12 -1.57
C ALA A 245 19.38 1.73 -2.90
N ILE A 246 20.64 1.55 -3.26
CA ILE A 246 21.20 2.01 -4.53
C ILE A 246 21.44 0.79 -5.41
N VAL A 247 20.72 0.70 -6.53
CA VAL A 247 20.78 -0.45 -7.43
C VAL A 247 21.15 -0.01 -8.85
N PRO A 248 22.00 -0.74 -9.56
CA PRO A 248 22.28 -0.43 -10.96
C PRO A 248 21.08 -0.75 -11.83
N VAL A 249 20.89 0.01 -12.91
CA VAL A 249 19.86 -0.30 -13.91
C VAL A 249 20.12 -1.65 -14.56
N GLY A 250 19.07 -2.49 -14.62
CA GLY A 250 19.07 -3.73 -15.39
C GLY A 250 18.28 -3.54 -16.69
N LEU A 251 18.91 -3.87 -17.80
CA LEU A 251 18.26 -3.86 -19.10
C LEU A 251 18.22 -5.26 -19.68
N THR A 252 17.07 -5.63 -20.28
CA THR A 252 16.90 -6.93 -20.94
C THR A 252 16.90 -6.75 -22.46
N LYS A 253 17.11 -7.85 -23.19
CA LYS A 253 17.01 -7.88 -24.66
C LYS A 253 15.64 -7.52 -25.23
N PHE A 254 14.62 -7.45 -24.39
CA PHE A 254 13.25 -7.12 -24.81
C PHE A 254 12.95 -5.61 -24.68
N ARG A 255 13.90 -4.86 -24.17
CA ARG A 255 13.78 -3.42 -24.15
C ARG A 255 14.08 -2.87 -25.54
N PRO A 256 13.16 -2.07 -26.14
CA PRO A 256 13.50 -1.29 -27.33
C PRO A 256 14.62 -0.29 -27.01
N GLU A 257 15.53 -0.09 -27.92
CA GLU A 257 16.60 0.89 -27.83
C GLU A 257 16.08 2.33 -27.76
#